data_b3d0d19f2b8d5685c01a1e4cac4d6779
#
_entry.id   b3d0d19f2b8d5685c01a1e4cac4d6779
#
_cell.length_a   1.000
_cell.length_b   1.000
_cell.length_c   1.000
_cell.angle_alpha   90.00
_cell.angle_beta   90.00
_cell.angle_gamma   90.00
#
_symmetry.space_group_name_H-M   'P 1'
#
loop_
_entity.id
_entity.type
_entity.pdbx_description
1 polymer ?
#
loop_
_entity_poly.entity_id
_entity_poly.type
_entity_poly.pdbx_seq_one_letter_code
_entity_poly.pdbx_strand_id
1 'polypeptide(L)'
;LRVQFKASFDVDISSFGVGQKDKLFNDDYMTFYNQLKTPKCEVQYSQQGNLNLFTFDLNKIDVSQTPRFVICATVANDQATMQNIQNGQIDLVNQQGEVLAIYQLNASDFSQEKAVMLTEIYFKNDLWRIAAIGQGFNGGLKALVRHFGGEVTENISSPTNTASKLDLKKKVIIDKVEKIAPYLVDITKKSLISLEKNNLLDIKARVALVLDYSGSMSQQYKS
;
A
#
# COMPACT_ATOMS: atom_id res chain seq x y z
N LEU A 1 4.05 -13.07 -7.03
CA LEU A 1 4.79 -13.14 -5.76
C LEU A 1 3.83 -13.39 -4.62
N ARG A 2 4.17 -14.34 -3.77
CA ARG A 2 3.52 -14.56 -2.48
C ARG A 2 4.42 -14.00 -1.39
N VAL A 3 3.88 -13.20 -0.47
CA VAL A 3 4.63 -12.64 0.65
C VAL A 3 3.87 -12.94 1.93
N GLN A 4 4.53 -13.58 2.87
CA GLN A 4 3.93 -13.97 4.15
C GLN A 4 4.87 -13.65 5.30
N PHE A 5 4.32 -13.06 6.35
CA PHE A 5 5.02 -12.84 7.62
C PHE A 5 4.27 -13.52 8.76
N LYS A 6 5.02 -14.13 9.66
CA LYS A 6 4.53 -14.61 10.93
C LYS A 6 4.99 -13.66 12.02
N ALA A 7 4.05 -12.90 12.58
CA ALA A 7 4.29 -11.90 13.62
C ALA A 7 3.06 -11.80 14.53
N SER A 8 3.23 -11.24 15.73
CA SER A 8 2.13 -10.91 16.66
C SER A 8 1.48 -9.56 16.37
N PHE A 9 1.87 -8.89 15.30
CA PHE A 9 1.40 -7.58 14.87
C PHE A 9 1.24 -7.56 13.34
N ASP A 10 0.55 -6.53 12.83
CA ASP A 10 0.32 -6.38 11.40
C ASP A 10 1.59 -5.92 10.68
N VAL A 11 1.93 -6.62 9.60
CA VAL A 11 2.94 -6.23 8.63
C VAL A 11 2.24 -5.90 7.32
N ASP A 12 2.25 -4.62 6.96
CA ASP A 12 1.65 -4.16 5.72
C ASP A 12 2.62 -4.38 4.55
N ILE A 13 2.13 -4.98 3.48
CA ILE A 13 2.93 -5.22 2.28
C ILE A 13 2.44 -4.34 1.14
N SER A 14 3.38 -3.74 0.43
CA SER A 14 3.10 -2.84 -0.69
C SER A 14 4.08 -3.06 -1.85
N SER A 15 3.64 -2.71 -3.06
CA SER A 15 4.47 -2.65 -4.26
C SER A 15 4.53 -1.22 -4.75
N PHE A 16 5.74 -0.74 -5.06
CA PHE A 16 6.01 0.58 -5.63
C PHE A 16 6.49 0.42 -7.06
N GLY A 17 5.73 0.94 -8.03
CA GLY A 17 6.17 1.06 -9.42
C GLY A 17 7.11 2.24 -9.59
N VAL A 18 8.39 1.93 -9.84
CA VAL A 18 9.50 2.88 -9.85
C VAL A 18 9.86 3.22 -11.29
N GLY A 19 9.83 4.51 -11.57
CA GLY A 19 10.22 5.07 -12.86
C GLY A 19 11.69 5.50 -12.92
N GLN A 20 11.96 6.47 -13.78
CA GLN A 20 13.29 7.04 -13.90
C GLN A 20 13.73 7.73 -12.60
N LYS A 21 15.05 7.78 -12.35
CA LYS A 21 15.67 8.40 -11.17
C LYS A 21 15.28 7.72 -9.84
N ASP A 22 14.92 6.45 -9.88
CA ASP A 22 14.54 5.66 -8.68
C ASP A 22 13.41 6.28 -7.84
N LYS A 23 12.46 6.94 -8.51
CA LYS A 23 11.31 7.56 -7.88
C LYS A 23 10.03 6.82 -8.24
N LEU A 24 9.05 6.83 -7.34
CA LEU A 24 7.70 6.37 -7.64
C LEU A 24 7.22 7.06 -8.91
N PHE A 25 6.74 6.29 -9.87
CA PHE A 25 6.27 6.84 -11.14
C PHE A 25 5.11 7.81 -10.94
N ASN A 26 4.10 7.38 -10.19
CA ASN A 26 3.04 8.19 -9.60
C ASN A 26 2.29 7.36 -8.54
N ASP A 27 1.36 7.96 -7.80
CA ASP A 27 0.64 7.32 -6.70
C ASP A 27 -0.22 6.12 -7.15
N ASP A 28 -0.71 6.11 -8.39
CA ASP A 28 -1.51 5.02 -8.94
C ASP A 28 -0.70 3.73 -9.16
N TYR A 29 0.63 3.84 -9.13
CA TYR A 29 1.57 2.71 -9.24
C TYR A 29 2.06 2.19 -7.89
N MET A 30 1.42 2.59 -6.80
CA MET A 30 1.58 1.98 -5.49
C MET A 30 0.42 1.03 -5.22
N THR A 31 0.68 -0.29 -5.12
CA THR A 31 -0.36 -1.29 -4.81
C THR A 31 -0.20 -1.84 -3.41
N PHE A 32 -1.31 -1.91 -2.68
CA PHE A 32 -1.40 -2.37 -1.29
C PHE A 32 -2.87 -2.65 -0.93
N TYR A 33 -3.19 -2.95 0.32
CA TYR A 33 -4.54 -3.34 0.75
C TYR A 33 -5.65 -2.31 0.44
N ASN A 34 -5.35 -1.01 0.29
CA ASN A 34 -6.32 0.03 -0.08
C ASN A 34 -6.31 0.37 -1.58
N GLN A 35 -5.28 -0.02 -2.31
CA GLN A 35 -5.13 0.18 -3.75
C GLN A 35 -4.72 -1.14 -4.40
N LEU A 36 -5.72 -1.92 -4.79
CA LEU A 36 -5.54 -3.32 -5.15
C LEU A 36 -4.92 -3.54 -6.53
N LYS A 37 -4.79 -2.50 -7.35
CA LYS A 37 -4.27 -2.63 -8.72
C LYS A 37 -3.77 -1.33 -9.28
N THR A 38 -2.81 -1.42 -10.19
CA THR A 38 -2.36 -0.34 -11.06
C THR A 38 -3.40 -0.01 -12.14
N PRO A 39 -3.33 1.15 -12.85
CA PRO A 39 -4.36 1.62 -13.78
C PRO A 39 -4.73 0.64 -14.89
N LYS A 40 -3.75 -0.07 -15.46
CA LYS A 40 -3.97 -1.07 -16.52
C LYS A 40 -4.03 -2.51 -15.99
N CYS A 41 -4.10 -2.68 -14.66
CA CYS A 41 -4.04 -3.98 -13.99
C CYS A 41 -2.75 -4.76 -14.27
N GLU A 42 -1.64 -4.07 -14.52
CA GLU A 42 -0.32 -4.69 -14.68
C GLU A 42 0.16 -5.36 -13.40
N VAL A 43 -0.12 -4.71 -12.26
CA VAL A 43 0.10 -5.27 -10.92
C VAL A 43 -1.21 -5.31 -10.18
N GLN A 44 -1.51 -6.46 -9.61
CA GLN A 44 -2.71 -6.68 -8.79
C GLN A 44 -2.32 -7.27 -7.45
N TYR A 45 -2.96 -6.77 -6.40
CA TYR A 45 -2.77 -7.22 -5.02
C TYR A 45 -4.02 -7.91 -4.49
N SER A 46 -3.84 -8.98 -3.78
CA SER A 46 -4.89 -9.62 -2.99
C SER A 46 -4.31 -10.16 -1.68
N GLN A 47 -5.14 -10.32 -0.67
CA GLN A 47 -4.75 -10.82 0.64
C GLN A 47 -5.70 -11.90 1.13
N GLN A 48 -5.14 -12.99 1.63
CA GLN A 48 -5.86 -14.10 2.28
C GLN A 48 -5.20 -14.40 3.63
N GLY A 49 -5.80 -13.96 4.72
CA GLY A 49 -5.15 -14.03 6.03
C GLY A 49 -3.80 -13.29 6.03
N ASN A 50 -2.74 -13.99 6.37
CA ASN A 50 -1.38 -13.45 6.39
C ASN A 50 -0.66 -13.54 5.03
N LEU A 51 -1.29 -14.16 4.03
CA LEU A 51 -0.72 -14.31 2.70
C LEU A 51 -1.08 -13.09 1.85
N ASN A 52 -0.06 -12.37 1.40
CA ASN A 52 -0.15 -11.26 0.46
C ASN A 52 0.28 -11.76 -0.92
N LEU A 53 -0.56 -11.60 -1.93
CA LEU A 53 -0.31 -12.03 -3.30
C LEU A 53 -0.24 -10.81 -4.22
N PHE A 54 0.89 -10.66 -4.91
CA PHE A 54 1.05 -9.73 -6.02
C PHE A 54 1.14 -10.51 -7.33
N THR A 55 0.24 -10.20 -8.25
CA THR A 55 0.25 -10.74 -9.62
C THR A 55 0.76 -9.67 -10.57
N PHE A 56 1.79 -10.00 -11.35
CA PHE A 56 2.40 -9.13 -12.35
C PHE A 56 2.06 -9.65 -13.74
N ASP A 57 1.38 -8.84 -14.55
CA ASP A 57 1.22 -9.08 -15.98
C ASP A 57 2.35 -8.35 -16.72
N LEU A 58 3.46 -9.04 -16.90
CA LEU A 58 4.68 -8.47 -17.46
C LEU A 58 4.50 -7.92 -18.89
N ASN A 59 3.51 -8.42 -19.62
CA ASN A 59 3.22 -7.97 -20.99
C ASN A 59 2.49 -6.62 -21.02
N LYS A 60 1.82 -6.23 -19.92
CA LYS A 60 1.12 -4.94 -19.82
C LYS A 60 2.00 -3.82 -19.30
N ILE A 61 3.14 -4.14 -18.71
CA ILE A 61 4.01 -3.16 -18.10
C ILE A 61 4.72 -2.35 -19.19
N ASP A 62 4.56 -1.03 -19.12
CA ASP A 62 5.34 -0.09 -19.94
C ASP A 62 6.72 0.11 -19.31
N VAL A 63 7.70 -0.64 -19.77
CA VAL A 63 9.07 -0.60 -19.24
C VAL A 63 9.78 0.74 -19.44
N SER A 64 9.28 1.60 -20.33
CA SER A 64 9.81 2.97 -20.51
C SER A 64 9.41 3.88 -19.36
N GLN A 65 8.28 3.61 -18.69
CA GLN A 65 7.74 4.39 -17.58
C GLN A 65 8.04 3.75 -16.23
N THR A 66 7.79 2.45 -16.11
CA THR A 66 7.94 1.68 -14.85
C THR A 66 8.76 0.41 -15.07
N PRO A 67 10.07 0.54 -15.29
CA PRO A 67 10.96 -0.62 -15.52
C PRO A 67 11.18 -1.47 -14.26
N ARG A 68 10.70 -1.03 -13.09
CA ARG A 68 10.99 -1.67 -11.81
C ARG A 68 9.81 -1.57 -10.85
N PHE A 69 9.56 -2.64 -10.10
CA PHE A 69 8.61 -2.70 -9.00
C PHE A 69 9.32 -3.20 -7.75
N VAL A 70 9.20 -2.47 -6.65
CA VAL A 70 9.82 -2.81 -5.37
C VAL A 70 8.75 -3.24 -4.38
N ILE A 71 8.91 -4.43 -3.81
CA ILE A 71 8.03 -4.97 -2.77
C ILE A 71 8.60 -4.59 -1.42
N CYS A 72 7.77 -3.97 -0.59
CA CYS A 72 8.15 -3.44 0.70
C CYS A 72 7.25 -4.00 1.80
N ALA A 73 7.84 -4.21 2.98
CA ALA A 73 7.12 -4.49 4.22
C ALA A 73 7.22 -3.30 5.16
N THR A 74 6.14 -3.01 5.88
CA THR A 74 6.09 -1.95 6.90
C THR A 74 5.39 -2.44 8.14
N VAL A 75 5.99 -2.16 9.31
CA VAL A 75 5.38 -2.41 10.62
C VAL A 75 4.54 -1.20 10.99
N ALA A 76 3.23 -1.42 11.17
CA ALA A 76 2.30 -0.36 11.54
C ALA A 76 2.32 -0.04 13.05
N ASN A 77 2.88 -0.93 13.88
CA ASN A 77 2.96 -0.77 15.33
C ASN A 77 4.22 0.01 15.72
N ASP A 78 4.04 1.12 16.43
CA ASP A 78 5.15 1.97 16.84
C ASP A 78 6.09 1.32 17.88
N GLN A 79 5.62 0.31 18.61
CA GLN A 79 6.39 -0.42 19.60
C GLN A 79 7.12 -1.62 19.01
N ALA A 80 6.89 -1.95 17.73
CA ALA A 80 7.50 -3.08 17.07
C ALA A 80 8.42 -2.64 15.91
N THR A 81 9.37 -3.51 15.59
CA THR A 81 10.28 -3.40 14.46
C THR A 81 10.25 -4.70 13.66
N MET A 82 10.90 -4.74 12.51
CA MET A 82 11.04 -5.96 11.73
C MET A 82 11.79 -7.07 12.48
N GLN A 83 12.64 -6.73 13.45
CA GLN A 83 13.31 -7.70 14.32
C GLN A 83 12.35 -8.51 15.21
N ASN A 84 11.12 -8.01 15.42
CA ASN A 84 10.11 -8.68 16.24
C ASN A 84 9.23 -9.67 15.46
N ILE A 85 9.45 -9.89 14.18
CA ILE A 85 8.80 -10.97 13.44
C ILE A 85 9.29 -12.33 13.93
N GLN A 86 8.51 -13.39 13.71
CA GLN A 86 8.99 -14.74 13.92
C GLN A 86 9.77 -15.22 12.69
N ASN A 87 9.18 -15.07 11.52
CA ASN A 87 9.81 -15.29 10.22
C ASN A 87 9.01 -14.60 9.10
N GLY A 88 9.58 -14.55 7.92
CA GLY A 88 8.93 -14.12 6.69
C GLY A 88 9.39 -14.99 5.51
N GLN A 89 8.56 -15.05 4.48
CA GLN A 89 8.86 -15.78 3.26
C GLN A 89 8.29 -15.07 2.04
N ILE A 90 9.06 -15.06 0.98
CA ILE A 90 8.66 -14.58 -0.33
C ILE A 90 8.85 -15.72 -1.32
N ASP A 91 7.75 -16.10 -2.00
CA ASP A 91 7.79 -17.11 -3.06
C ASP A 91 7.55 -16.44 -4.41
N LEU A 92 8.45 -16.68 -5.34
CA LEU A 92 8.18 -16.45 -6.76
C LEU A 92 7.46 -17.68 -7.31
N VAL A 93 6.28 -17.48 -7.86
CA VAL A 93 5.47 -18.56 -8.44
C VAL A 93 5.11 -18.23 -9.88
N ASN A 94 5.04 -19.27 -10.73
CA ASN A 94 4.57 -19.16 -12.09
C ASN A 94 3.02 -19.15 -12.16
N GLN A 95 2.46 -19.10 -13.37
CA GLN A 95 1.00 -19.13 -13.60
C GLN A 95 0.35 -20.45 -13.16
N GLN A 96 1.10 -21.56 -13.19
CA GLN A 96 0.65 -22.87 -12.75
C GLN A 96 0.69 -23.05 -11.24
N GLY A 97 1.22 -22.04 -10.51
CA GLY A 97 1.36 -22.06 -9.05
C GLY A 97 2.61 -22.78 -8.55
N GLU A 98 3.52 -23.18 -9.44
CA GLU A 98 4.79 -23.79 -9.08
C GLU A 98 5.73 -22.74 -8.49
N VAL A 99 6.43 -23.10 -7.42
CA VAL A 99 7.42 -22.24 -6.77
C VAL A 99 8.73 -22.29 -7.53
N LEU A 100 9.15 -21.17 -8.08
CA LEU A 100 10.38 -21.01 -8.84
C LEU A 100 11.56 -20.59 -7.97
N ALA A 101 11.31 -19.78 -6.94
CA ALA A 101 12.32 -19.33 -5.99
C ALA A 101 11.67 -19.01 -4.64
N ILE A 102 12.44 -19.16 -3.59
CA ILE A 102 12.06 -18.87 -2.20
C ILE A 102 13.11 -17.93 -1.61
N TYR A 103 12.66 -16.84 -0.96
CA TYR A 103 13.49 -15.98 -0.15
C TYR A 103 12.95 -15.98 1.28
N GLN A 104 13.74 -16.50 2.21
CA GLN A 104 13.39 -16.55 3.62
C GLN A 104 13.98 -15.35 4.37
N LEU A 105 13.22 -14.87 5.33
CA LEU A 105 13.53 -13.71 6.17
C LEU A 105 13.40 -14.14 7.63
N ASN A 106 14.43 -13.86 8.41
CA ASN A 106 14.45 -14.17 9.84
C ASN A 106 14.54 -12.89 10.66
N ALA A 107 14.10 -12.93 11.92
CA ALA A 107 14.22 -11.80 12.83
C ALA A 107 15.66 -11.27 12.94
N SER A 108 16.66 -12.17 12.86
CA SER A 108 18.08 -11.84 12.91
C SER A 108 18.60 -11.03 11.72
N ASP A 109 17.84 -11.00 10.61
CA ASP A 109 18.21 -10.22 9.42
C ASP A 109 17.89 -8.73 9.60
N PHE A 110 17.19 -8.38 10.67
CA PHE A 110 16.71 -7.03 10.97
C PHE A 110 17.22 -6.54 12.34
N SER A 111 17.13 -5.22 12.53
CA SER A 111 17.52 -4.54 13.77
C SER A 111 16.39 -3.57 14.19
N GLN A 112 16.52 -2.28 13.90
CA GLN A 112 15.56 -1.24 14.29
C GLN A 112 14.61 -0.82 13.15
N GLU A 113 14.68 -1.50 12.03
CA GLU A 113 13.91 -1.15 10.85
C GLU A 113 12.41 -1.36 11.08
N LYS A 114 11.62 -0.33 10.72
CA LYS A 114 10.16 -0.37 10.70
C LYS A 114 9.60 -0.52 9.29
N ALA A 115 10.42 -0.31 8.27
CA ALA A 115 10.11 -0.61 6.88
C ALA A 115 11.33 -1.22 6.20
N VAL A 116 11.08 -2.13 5.25
CA VAL A 116 12.14 -2.82 4.50
C VAL A 116 11.72 -2.97 3.05
N MET A 117 12.61 -2.63 2.12
CA MET A 117 12.52 -3.08 0.73
C MET A 117 12.97 -4.53 0.68
N LEU A 118 12.06 -5.44 0.37
CA LEU A 118 12.28 -6.88 0.45
C LEU A 118 12.91 -7.43 -0.83
N THR A 119 12.27 -7.14 -1.95
CA THR A 119 12.65 -7.64 -3.27
C THR A 119 12.21 -6.68 -4.35
N GLU A 120 12.82 -6.77 -5.50
CA GLU A 120 12.43 -6.03 -6.70
C GLU A 120 12.24 -6.95 -7.89
N ILE A 121 11.29 -6.58 -8.75
CA ILE A 121 11.14 -7.11 -10.10
C ILE A 121 11.51 -5.99 -11.04
N TYR A 122 12.48 -6.21 -11.93
CA TYR A 122 13.00 -5.16 -12.81
C TYR A 122 13.33 -5.67 -14.20
N PHE A 123 13.21 -4.78 -15.17
CA PHE A 123 13.52 -5.04 -16.57
C PHE A 123 14.93 -4.54 -16.90
N LYS A 124 15.77 -5.41 -17.43
CA LYS A 124 17.14 -5.05 -17.85
C LYS A 124 17.62 -6.00 -18.93
N ASN A 125 18.21 -5.45 -20.02
CA ASN A 125 18.72 -6.19 -21.16
C ASN A 125 17.63 -7.12 -21.73
N ASP A 126 16.45 -6.57 -21.99
CA ASP A 126 15.27 -7.22 -22.57
C ASP A 126 14.73 -8.42 -21.77
N LEU A 127 15.09 -8.50 -20.48
CA LEU A 127 14.66 -9.58 -19.58
C LEU A 127 14.13 -9.02 -18.27
N TRP A 128 13.03 -9.59 -17.80
CA TRP A 128 12.57 -9.42 -16.44
C TRP A 128 13.42 -10.24 -15.47
N ARG A 129 13.77 -9.62 -14.37
CA ARG A 129 14.62 -10.19 -13.32
C ARG A 129 13.99 -9.95 -11.96
N ILE A 130 14.33 -10.80 -10.99
CA ILE A 130 13.99 -10.60 -9.58
C ILE A 130 15.29 -10.58 -8.76
N ALA A 131 15.35 -9.70 -7.76
CA ALA A 131 16.46 -9.64 -6.83
C ALA A 131 15.96 -9.39 -5.41
N ALA A 132 16.62 -9.99 -4.42
CA ALA A 132 16.45 -9.62 -3.02
C ALA A 132 17.18 -8.29 -2.77
N ILE A 133 16.61 -7.40 -1.94
CA ILE A 133 17.19 -6.10 -1.60
C ILE A 133 17.66 -6.07 -0.15
N GLY A 134 16.76 -6.22 0.82
CA GLY A 134 17.07 -6.17 2.25
C GLY A 134 17.39 -4.78 2.80
N GLN A 135 17.08 -3.69 2.10
CA GLN A 135 17.33 -2.33 2.59
C GLN A 135 16.25 -1.89 3.58
N GLY A 136 16.67 -1.53 4.80
CA GLY A 136 15.80 -1.13 5.88
C GLY A 136 15.71 0.37 6.13
N PHE A 137 14.61 0.79 6.79
CA PHE A 137 14.31 2.17 7.15
C PHE A 137 13.76 2.24 8.58
N ASN A 138 14.51 2.87 9.50
CA ASN A 138 14.08 3.03 10.90
C ASN A 138 12.88 3.98 11.02
N GLY A 139 12.75 4.95 10.13
CA GLY A 139 11.64 5.88 10.08
C GLY A 139 10.34 5.30 9.49
N GLY A 140 10.29 3.98 9.24
CA GLY A 140 9.10 3.27 8.79
C GLY A 140 8.58 3.76 7.43
N LEU A 141 7.25 3.70 7.26
CA LEU A 141 6.59 4.08 6.00
C LEU A 141 6.95 5.50 5.53
N LYS A 142 7.11 6.46 6.45
CA LYS A 142 7.47 7.84 6.09
C LYS A 142 8.82 7.91 5.39
N ALA A 143 9.83 7.21 5.93
CA ALA A 143 11.16 7.18 5.36
C ALA A 143 11.17 6.45 4.01
N LEU A 144 10.40 5.37 3.88
CA LEU A 144 10.24 4.62 2.64
C LEU A 144 9.57 5.47 1.55
N VAL A 145 8.49 6.17 1.86
CA VAL A 145 7.79 7.05 0.90
C VAL A 145 8.70 8.19 0.44
N ARG A 146 9.45 8.82 1.36
CA ARG A 146 10.44 9.86 1.02
C ARG A 146 11.56 9.33 0.14
N HIS A 147 12.02 8.10 0.36
CA HIS A 147 13.02 7.44 -0.49
C HIS A 147 12.56 7.39 -1.95
N PHE A 148 11.31 7.04 -2.17
CA PHE A 148 10.72 7.04 -3.51
C PHE A 148 10.24 8.42 -4.00
N GLY A 149 10.57 9.50 -3.28
CA GLY A 149 10.26 10.88 -3.67
C GLY A 149 8.83 11.33 -3.41
N GLY A 150 8.06 10.56 -2.65
CA GLY A 150 6.76 10.96 -2.17
C GLY A 150 6.85 12.01 -1.07
N GLU A 151 5.90 12.96 -1.05
CA GLU A 151 5.76 13.93 0.04
C GLU A 151 4.89 13.33 1.14
N VAL A 152 5.42 13.36 2.37
CA VAL A 152 4.63 13.07 3.57
C VAL A 152 4.20 14.40 4.16
N THR A 153 2.97 14.80 3.98
CA THR A 153 2.43 16.00 4.62
C THR A 153 2.44 15.80 6.13
N GLU A 154 3.36 16.45 6.81
CA GLU A 154 3.39 16.50 8.27
C GLU A 154 2.38 17.54 8.73
N ASN A 155 1.22 17.12 9.21
CA ASN A 155 0.46 17.95 10.12
C ASN A 155 1.19 17.90 11.48
N ILE A 156 1.88 19.00 11.78
CA ILE A 156 2.58 19.21 13.05
C ILE A 156 1.55 19.29 14.15
N SER A 157 1.34 18.19 14.85
CA SER A 157 0.97 18.15 16.27
C SER A 157 1.10 16.71 16.77
N SER A 158 2.11 16.46 17.58
CA SER A 158 2.13 15.28 18.45
C SER A 158 0.95 15.37 19.39
N PRO A 159 0.17 14.35 19.59
CA PRO A 159 0.54 13.15 20.33
C PRO A 159 -0.18 11.84 19.94
N THR A 160 0.41 10.70 20.37
CA THR A 160 -0.18 9.37 20.53
C THR A 160 -0.80 8.66 19.32
N ASN A 161 -0.17 7.76 18.92
CA ASN A 161 0.14 6.64 18.01
C ASN A 161 -0.98 5.73 17.48
N THR A 162 -2.23 5.97 17.73
CA THR A 162 -3.36 5.30 17.06
C THR A 162 -3.91 6.11 15.86
N ALA A 163 -3.52 7.38 15.77
CA ALA A 163 -4.07 8.33 14.80
C ALA A 163 -3.53 8.16 13.36
N SER A 164 -2.30 7.67 13.17
CA SER A 164 -1.65 7.75 11.85
C SER A 164 -2.20 6.78 10.80
N LYS A 165 -2.59 5.55 11.18
CA LYS A 165 -3.20 4.56 10.26
C LYS A 165 -4.60 5.01 9.85
N LEU A 166 -5.30 5.62 10.78
CA LEU A 166 -6.66 6.13 10.61
C LEU A 166 -6.70 7.35 9.69
N ASP A 167 -5.75 8.26 9.86
CA ASP A 167 -5.66 9.49 9.07
C ASP A 167 -5.23 9.22 7.62
N LEU A 168 -4.35 8.25 7.38
CA LEU A 168 -4.00 7.79 6.04
C LEU A 168 -5.21 7.16 5.34
N LYS A 169 -5.99 6.32 6.04
CA LYS A 169 -7.24 5.75 5.48
C LYS A 169 -8.24 6.84 5.11
N LYS A 170 -8.44 7.83 5.99
CA LYS A 170 -9.33 8.96 5.73
C LYS A 170 -8.87 9.79 4.53
N LYS A 171 -7.57 10.10 4.46
CA LYS A 171 -7.00 10.86 3.35
C LYS A 171 -7.20 10.16 2.02
N VAL A 172 -6.90 8.87 1.92
CA VAL A 172 -7.11 8.08 0.68
C VAL A 172 -8.57 8.08 0.24
N ILE A 173 -9.52 7.99 1.19
CA ILE A 173 -10.96 8.05 0.86
C ILE A 173 -11.31 9.45 0.35
N ILE A 174 -10.86 10.51 1.01
CA ILE A 174 -11.14 11.90 0.64
C ILE A 174 -10.55 12.20 -0.74
N ASP A 175 -9.29 11.86 -1.00
CA ASP A 175 -8.61 12.10 -2.27
C ASP A 175 -9.30 11.37 -3.44
N LYS A 176 -9.80 10.15 -3.20
CA LYS A 176 -10.61 9.43 -4.21
C LYS A 176 -11.95 10.11 -4.49
N VAL A 177 -12.64 10.56 -3.45
CA VAL A 177 -13.91 11.28 -3.59
C VAL A 177 -13.71 12.61 -4.27
N GLU A 178 -12.64 13.33 -3.96
CA GLU A 178 -12.31 14.63 -4.59
C GLU A 178 -12.06 14.49 -6.11
N LYS A 179 -11.40 13.41 -6.53
CA LYS A 179 -11.16 13.12 -7.96
C LYS A 179 -12.43 12.75 -8.73
N ILE A 180 -13.38 12.05 -8.09
CA ILE A 180 -14.57 11.49 -8.77
C ILE A 180 -15.78 12.40 -8.60
N ALA A 181 -15.97 12.98 -7.42
CA ALA A 181 -17.14 13.77 -7.05
C ALA A 181 -16.76 14.85 -6.02
N PRO A 182 -16.10 15.95 -6.45
CA PRO A 182 -15.59 17.00 -5.54
C PRO A 182 -16.65 17.56 -4.60
N TYR A 183 -17.90 17.64 -5.03
CA TYR A 183 -19.04 18.12 -4.26
C TYR A 183 -19.42 17.24 -3.06
N LEU A 184 -18.92 16.00 -2.99
CA LEU A 184 -19.16 15.07 -1.88
C LEU A 184 -18.07 15.11 -0.80
N VAL A 185 -17.00 15.87 -0.99
CA VAL A 185 -15.83 15.88 -0.08
C VAL A 185 -16.23 16.26 1.35
N ASP A 186 -17.07 17.29 1.52
CA ASP A 186 -17.49 17.75 2.85
C ASP A 186 -18.40 16.73 3.56
N ILE A 187 -19.29 16.09 2.83
CA ILE A 187 -20.14 15.01 3.37
C ILE A 187 -19.26 13.83 3.77
N THR A 188 -18.29 13.46 2.94
CA THR A 188 -17.35 12.38 3.23
C THR A 188 -16.52 12.68 4.47
N LYS A 189 -15.97 13.88 4.61
CA LYS A 189 -15.22 14.30 5.81
C LYS A 189 -16.07 14.19 7.08
N LYS A 190 -17.32 14.68 7.05
CA LYS A 190 -18.25 14.61 8.19
C LYS A 190 -18.59 13.15 8.54
N SER A 191 -18.81 12.30 7.54
CA SER A 191 -19.09 10.88 7.74
C SER A 191 -17.92 10.16 8.37
N LEU A 192 -16.68 10.41 7.90
CA LEU A 192 -15.47 9.82 8.45
C LEU A 192 -15.24 10.21 9.92
N ILE A 193 -15.49 11.49 10.29
CA ILE A 193 -15.43 11.94 11.68
C ILE A 193 -16.47 11.20 12.54
N SER A 194 -17.68 11.03 12.03
CA SER A 194 -18.74 10.31 12.75
C SER A 194 -18.41 8.84 12.96
N LEU A 195 -17.87 8.16 11.93
CA LEU A 195 -17.43 6.76 12.02
C LEU A 195 -16.30 6.60 13.03
N GLU A 196 -15.35 7.54 13.06
CA GLU A 196 -14.25 7.55 14.02
C GLU A 196 -14.75 7.68 15.47
N LYS A 197 -15.64 8.65 15.72
CA LYS A 197 -16.23 8.87 17.07
C LYS A 197 -16.95 7.62 17.61
N ASN A 198 -17.45 6.78 16.72
CA ASN A 198 -18.15 5.56 17.08
C ASN A 198 -17.27 4.29 16.99
N ASN A 199 -15.95 4.43 16.82
CA ASN A 199 -14.98 3.33 16.65
C ASN A 199 -15.34 2.36 15.50
N LEU A 200 -15.95 2.86 14.42
CA LEU A 200 -16.42 2.05 13.29
C LEU A 200 -15.45 2.07 12.09
N LEU A 201 -14.40 2.88 12.12
CA LEU A 201 -13.44 3.01 11.00
C LEU A 201 -12.58 1.76 10.77
N ASP A 202 -12.36 0.95 11.80
CA ASP A 202 -11.58 -0.29 11.72
C ASP A 202 -12.44 -1.55 11.54
N ILE A 203 -13.75 -1.41 11.53
CA ILE A 203 -14.66 -2.52 11.26
C ILE A 203 -14.69 -2.73 9.75
N LYS A 204 -14.51 -3.98 9.30
CA LYS A 204 -14.72 -4.39 7.90
C LYS A 204 -16.21 -4.30 7.55
N ALA A 205 -16.75 -3.09 7.50
CA ALA A 205 -18.09 -2.81 7.04
C ALA A 205 -18.04 -2.40 5.56
N ARG A 206 -18.84 -3.03 4.72
CA ARG A 206 -19.12 -2.50 3.38
C ARG A 206 -20.07 -1.32 3.56
N VAL A 207 -19.56 -0.11 3.50
CA VAL A 207 -20.40 1.09 3.40
C VAL A 207 -20.82 1.21 1.93
N ALA A 208 -22.06 0.86 1.63
CA ALA A 208 -22.69 1.18 0.36
C ALA A 208 -23.26 2.61 0.47
N LEU A 209 -22.64 3.58 -0.19
CA LEU A 209 -23.26 4.88 -0.42
C LEU A 209 -24.28 4.70 -1.56
N VAL A 210 -25.54 4.60 -1.19
CA VAL A 210 -26.63 4.67 -2.16
C VAL A 210 -26.92 6.15 -2.41
N LEU A 211 -26.40 6.67 -3.53
CA LEU A 211 -26.78 7.99 -4.02
C LEU A 211 -28.07 7.84 -4.82
N ASP A 212 -29.19 8.32 -4.25
CA ASP A 212 -30.42 8.47 -5.03
C ASP A 212 -30.24 9.65 -6.02
N TYR A 213 -30.10 9.33 -7.29
CA TYR A 213 -30.02 10.30 -8.37
C TYR A 213 -31.44 10.63 -8.90
N SER A 214 -32.40 10.82 -7.99
CA SER A 214 -33.73 11.31 -8.40
C SER A 214 -33.63 12.80 -8.75
N GLY A 215 -34.22 13.21 -9.85
CA GLY A 215 -34.17 14.59 -10.38
C GLY A 215 -34.64 15.69 -9.41
N SER A 216 -35.20 15.33 -8.25
CA SER A 216 -35.58 16.24 -7.16
C SER A 216 -34.38 16.78 -6.37
N MET A 217 -33.21 16.11 -6.40
CA MET A 217 -32.01 16.57 -5.70
C MET A 217 -31.21 17.63 -6.46
N SER A 218 -31.45 17.79 -7.76
CA SER A 218 -30.71 18.77 -8.58
C SER A 218 -31.08 20.24 -8.32
N GLN A 219 -32.17 20.50 -7.61
CA GLN A 219 -32.61 21.87 -7.28
C GLN A 219 -32.10 22.40 -5.93
N GLN A 220 -31.63 21.55 -5.01
CA GLN A 220 -31.19 21.98 -3.67
C GLN A 220 -29.73 22.43 -3.58
N TYR A 221 -28.93 22.29 -4.61
CA TYR A 221 -27.49 22.63 -4.59
C TYR A 221 -27.10 23.76 -5.55
N LYS A 222 -28.08 24.55 -6.05
CA LYS A 222 -27.85 25.73 -6.90
C LYS A 222 -28.07 27.07 -6.19
N SER A 223 -28.07 27.11 -4.87
CA SER A 223 -28.14 28.37 -4.12
C SER A 223 -26.85 28.57 -3.30
#